data_3be5272288c5c12a1670b502df3fdffc
#
_entry.id   3be5272288c5c12a1670b502df3fdffc
#
_cell.length_a   1.000
_cell.length_b   1.000
_cell.length_c   1.000
_cell.angle_alpha   90.00
_cell.angle_beta   90.00
_cell.angle_gamma   90.00
#
_symmetry.space_group_name_H-M   'P 1'
#
loop_
_entity.id
_entity.type
_entity.pdbx_description
1 polymer ?
#
loop_
_entity_poly.entity_id
_entity_poly.type
_entity_poly.pdbx_seq_one_letter_code
_entity_poly.pdbx_strand_id
1 'polypeptide(L)'
;MLNTTKVPSTLQVSHQIKKNLEDQIHEITNHPEIYAQSPFDFSRNRKLSFETTIKIILSFGGQSLSSELLSHFNFTLKTPTASALVQARSKIKLKAFEQLFYRTIPSAQPNKLYKGYRIFAHDGSDLNIPYNEKESDTHYRVGKFGKHVGSLHLNA
;
A
#
# COMPACT_ATOMS: atom_id res chain seq x y z
N MET A 1 14.19 39.44 -17.24
CA MET A 1 12.88 39.06 -16.70
C MET A 1 13.03 37.72 -15.98
N LEU A 2 13.05 37.75 -14.64
CA LEU A 2 13.14 36.52 -13.83
C LEU A 2 11.76 35.85 -13.82
N ASN A 3 11.63 34.71 -14.47
CA ASN A 3 10.46 33.86 -14.37
C ASN A 3 10.34 33.35 -12.92
N THR A 4 9.55 34.00 -12.11
CA THR A 4 9.15 33.50 -10.80
C THR A 4 8.18 32.32 -11.02
N THR A 5 8.72 31.12 -11.11
CA THR A 5 7.92 29.89 -11.05
C THR A 5 7.22 29.84 -9.68
N LYS A 6 5.91 30.12 -9.70
CA LYS A 6 5.07 30.13 -8.50
C LYS A 6 5.10 28.74 -7.87
N VAL A 7 5.67 28.62 -6.67
CA VAL A 7 5.68 27.35 -5.93
C VAL A 7 4.23 26.90 -5.71
N PRO A 8 3.85 25.67 -6.11
CA PRO A 8 2.47 25.21 -5.97
C PRO A 8 2.08 25.13 -4.49
N SER A 9 0.83 25.44 -4.18
CA SER A 9 0.31 25.32 -2.82
C SER A 9 0.27 23.85 -2.38
N THR A 10 0.30 23.59 -1.07
CA THR A 10 0.22 22.23 -0.51
C THR A 10 -1.01 21.47 -1.03
N LEU A 11 -2.14 22.15 -1.21
CA LEU A 11 -3.36 21.57 -1.79
C LEU A 11 -3.16 21.15 -3.25
N GLN A 12 -2.50 21.95 -4.06
CA GLN A 12 -2.21 21.61 -5.46
C GLN A 12 -1.28 20.39 -5.56
N VAL A 13 -0.27 20.31 -4.68
CA VAL A 13 0.63 19.13 -4.61
C VAL A 13 -0.13 17.87 -4.22
N SER A 14 -0.98 17.93 -3.19
CA SER A 14 -1.76 16.76 -2.76
C SER A 14 -2.74 16.29 -3.83
N HIS A 15 -3.40 17.20 -4.53
CA HIS A 15 -4.26 16.87 -5.67
C HIS A 15 -3.50 16.20 -6.81
N GLN A 16 -2.28 16.69 -7.11
CA GLN A 16 -1.45 16.11 -8.16
C GLN A 16 -0.98 14.69 -7.79
N ILE A 17 -0.58 14.48 -6.54
CA ILE A 17 -0.19 13.15 -6.04
C ILE A 17 -1.36 12.19 -6.14
N LYS A 18 -2.54 12.59 -5.67
CA LYS A 18 -3.75 11.77 -5.72
C LYS A 18 -4.10 11.39 -7.16
N LYS A 19 -4.12 12.37 -8.06
CA LYS A 19 -4.40 12.13 -9.47
C LYS A 19 -3.40 11.17 -10.08
N ASN A 20 -2.10 11.36 -9.86
CA ASN A 20 -1.07 10.46 -10.36
C ASN A 20 -1.25 9.04 -9.83
N LEU A 21 -1.58 8.86 -8.54
CA LEU A 21 -1.85 7.55 -7.97
C LEU A 21 -3.06 6.89 -8.64
N GLU A 22 -4.14 7.63 -8.86
CA GLU A 22 -5.34 7.12 -9.55
C GLU A 22 -5.03 6.72 -10.99
N ASP A 23 -4.28 7.54 -11.73
CA ASP A 23 -3.85 7.25 -13.10
C ASP A 23 -2.98 5.97 -13.14
N GLN A 24 -2.05 5.79 -12.20
CA GLN A 24 -1.22 4.60 -12.11
C GLN A 24 -2.02 3.34 -11.74
N ILE A 25 -3.00 3.44 -10.83
CA ILE A 25 -3.91 2.33 -10.52
C ILE A 25 -4.69 1.93 -11.77
N HIS A 26 -5.19 2.90 -12.52
CA HIS A 26 -5.92 2.64 -13.75
C HIS A 26 -5.05 1.96 -14.81
N GLU A 27 -3.81 2.43 -15.01
CA GLU A 27 -2.84 1.80 -15.91
C GLU A 27 -2.60 0.32 -15.54
N ILE A 28 -2.35 0.04 -14.25
CA ILE A 28 -2.11 -1.32 -13.76
C ILE A 28 -3.32 -2.23 -14.00
N THR A 29 -4.51 -1.73 -13.74
CA THR A 29 -5.74 -2.52 -13.85
C THR A 29 -6.16 -2.81 -15.28
N ASN A 30 -5.68 -2.00 -16.24
CA ASN A 30 -5.88 -2.25 -17.67
C ASN A 30 -4.92 -3.32 -18.23
N HIS A 31 -3.90 -3.74 -17.46
CA HIS A 31 -2.91 -4.74 -17.86
C HIS A 31 -2.87 -5.96 -16.91
N PRO A 32 -3.98 -6.70 -16.75
CA PRO A 32 -4.04 -7.85 -15.85
C PRO A 32 -3.06 -8.95 -16.23
N GLU A 33 -2.68 -9.08 -17.50
CA GLU A 33 -1.66 -10.03 -17.99
C GLU A 33 -0.28 -9.79 -17.36
N ILE A 34 0.01 -8.54 -16.98
CA ILE A 34 1.29 -8.15 -16.37
C ILE A 34 1.23 -8.23 -14.86
N TYR A 35 0.14 -7.74 -14.26
CA TYR A 35 0.04 -7.43 -12.84
C TYR A 35 -0.86 -8.37 -12.03
N ALA A 36 -1.64 -9.25 -12.68
CA ALA A 36 -2.38 -10.29 -12.02
C ALA A 36 -1.69 -11.66 -12.15
N GLN A 37 -2.01 -12.60 -11.27
CA GLN A 37 -1.43 -13.95 -11.29
C GLN A 37 -1.80 -14.71 -12.57
N SER A 38 -3.03 -14.49 -13.06
CA SER A 38 -3.53 -15.02 -14.33
C SER A 38 -4.17 -13.89 -15.15
N PRO A 39 -4.05 -13.91 -16.48
CA PRO A 39 -4.72 -12.92 -17.36
C PRO A 39 -6.25 -12.98 -17.27
N PHE A 40 -6.81 -14.09 -16.75
CA PHE A 40 -8.25 -14.26 -16.52
C PHE A 40 -8.70 -13.79 -15.13
N ASP A 41 -7.76 -13.42 -14.24
CA ASP A 41 -8.10 -12.85 -12.95
C ASP A 41 -8.78 -11.50 -13.14
N PHE A 42 -9.76 -11.23 -12.30
CA PHE A 42 -10.60 -10.02 -12.35
C PHE A 42 -11.43 -9.84 -13.63
N SER A 43 -11.50 -10.86 -14.52
CA SER A 43 -12.30 -10.80 -15.75
C SER A 43 -13.82 -10.71 -15.49
N ARG A 44 -14.28 -11.18 -14.32
CA ARG A 44 -15.71 -11.13 -13.95
C ARG A 44 -16.03 -9.83 -13.24
N ASN A 45 -17.16 -9.21 -13.60
CA ASN A 45 -17.67 -8.04 -12.89
C ASN A 45 -18.11 -8.40 -11.45
N ARG A 46 -17.22 -8.22 -10.49
CA ARG A 46 -17.44 -8.44 -9.06
C ARG A 46 -17.18 -7.14 -8.28
N LYS A 47 -17.71 -7.07 -7.05
CA LYS A 47 -17.49 -5.92 -6.15
C LYS A 47 -16.03 -5.68 -5.83
N LEU A 48 -15.23 -6.74 -5.70
CA LEU A 48 -13.80 -6.69 -5.57
C LEU A 48 -13.18 -6.82 -6.97
N SER A 49 -13.29 -5.74 -7.76
CA SER A 49 -12.54 -5.60 -9.00
C SER A 49 -11.05 -5.46 -8.72
N PHE A 50 -10.22 -5.51 -9.73
CA PHE A 50 -8.77 -5.30 -9.59
C PHE A 50 -8.48 -3.93 -8.96
N GLU A 51 -9.06 -2.88 -9.52
CA GLU A 51 -8.94 -1.51 -9.04
C GLU A 51 -9.43 -1.35 -7.60
N THR A 52 -10.65 -1.84 -7.31
CA THR A 52 -11.22 -1.77 -5.96
C THR A 52 -10.35 -2.49 -4.95
N THR A 53 -9.80 -3.65 -5.31
CA THR A 53 -8.92 -4.42 -4.42
C THR A 53 -7.64 -3.67 -4.10
N ILE A 54 -6.98 -3.05 -5.09
CA ILE A 54 -5.80 -2.21 -4.86
C ILE A 54 -6.16 -1.02 -3.95
N LYS A 55 -7.24 -0.30 -4.25
CA LYS A 55 -7.68 0.87 -3.46
C LYS A 55 -7.95 0.51 -2.00
N ILE A 56 -8.61 -0.63 -1.75
CA ILE A 56 -8.84 -1.11 -0.38
C ILE A 56 -7.51 -1.38 0.33
N ILE A 57 -6.57 -2.08 -0.31
CA ILE A 57 -5.27 -2.39 0.30
C ILE A 57 -4.50 -1.11 0.65
N LEU A 58 -4.50 -0.12 -0.23
CA LEU A 58 -3.84 1.17 0.01
C LEU A 58 -4.52 2.02 1.09
N SER A 59 -5.80 1.78 1.36
CA SER A 59 -6.58 2.53 2.36
C SER A 59 -6.59 1.90 3.75
N PHE A 60 -5.91 0.78 3.98
CA PHE A 60 -5.90 0.12 5.29
C PHE A 60 -5.40 1.05 6.41
N GLY A 61 -6.24 1.21 7.43
CA GLY A 61 -5.97 2.04 8.60
C GLY A 61 -5.53 1.27 9.85
N GLY A 62 -5.20 -0.04 9.71
CA GLY A 62 -4.77 -0.88 10.83
C GLY A 62 -5.91 -1.53 11.62
N GLN A 63 -7.14 -1.50 11.08
CA GLN A 63 -8.29 -2.19 11.63
C GLN A 63 -8.32 -3.66 11.21
N SER A 64 -9.30 -4.43 11.72
CA SER A 64 -9.56 -5.77 11.19
C SER A 64 -10.02 -5.71 9.73
N LEU A 65 -9.70 -6.74 8.91
CA LEU A 65 -10.12 -6.77 7.51
C LEU A 65 -11.63 -6.60 7.33
N SER A 66 -12.44 -7.11 8.24
CA SER A 66 -13.88 -6.94 8.20
C SER A 66 -14.30 -5.49 8.44
N SER A 67 -13.64 -4.79 9.39
CA SER A 67 -13.90 -3.38 9.68
C SER A 67 -13.48 -2.49 8.52
N GLU A 68 -12.31 -2.75 7.92
CA GLU A 68 -11.83 -2.02 6.73
C GLU A 68 -12.81 -2.16 5.56
N LEU A 69 -13.31 -3.38 5.30
CA LEU A 69 -14.30 -3.62 4.26
C LEU A 69 -15.63 -2.92 4.55
N LEU A 70 -16.14 -3.01 5.79
CA LEU A 70 -17.37 -2.33 6.17
C LEU A 70 -17.25 -0.82 5.96
N SER A 71 -16.14 -0.22 6.38
CA SER A 71 -15.86 1.20 6.19
C SER A 71 -15.81 1.57 4.71
N HIS A 72 -15.06 0.82 3.90
CA HIS A 72 -14.91 1.08 2.45
C HIS A 72 -16.24 1.00 1.70
N PHE A 73 -17.13 0.06 2.08
CA PHE A 73 -18.44 -0.13 1.46
C PHE A 73 -19.58 0.57 2.20
N ASN A 74 -19.28 1.57 3.04
CA ASN A 74 -20.24 2.38 3.79
C ASN A 74 -21.27 1.54 4.58
N PHE A 75 -20.81 0.48 5.24
CA PHE A 75 -21.60 -0.39 6.11
C PHE A 75 -22.83 -1.00 5.43
N THR A 76 -22.76 -1.28 4.14
CA THR A 76 -23.86 -1.90 3.40
C THR A 76 -23.95 -3.41 3.64
N LEU A 77 -25.16 -3.98 3.61
CA LEU A 77 -25.40 -5.43 3.71
C LEU A 77 -24.74 -6.24 2.58
N LYS A 78 -24.38 -5.57 1.51
CA LYS A 78 -23.72 -6.18 0.34
C LYS A 78 -22.19 -6.11 0.44
N THR A 79 -21.60 -5.76 1.60
CA THR A 79 -20.16 -5.73 1.80
C THR A 79 -19.55 -7.11 1.57
N PRO A 80 -18.47 -7.22 0.79
CA PRO A 80 -17.74 -8.48 0.61
C PRO A 80 -17.16 -8.99 1.94
N THR A 81 -16.96 -10.29 2.05
CA THR A 81 -16.34 -10.89 3.22
C THR A 81 -14.82 -10.71 3.24
N ALA A 82 -14.21 -10.77 4.45
CA ALA A 82 -12.77 -10.75 4.58
C ALA A 82 -12.07 -11.87 3.78
N SER A 83 -12.67 -13.07 3.73
CA SER A 83 -12.17 -14.18 2.92
C SER A 83 -12.17 -13.84 1.42
N ALA A 84 -13.21 -13.17 0.92
CA ALA A 84 -13.26 -12.73 -0.47
C ALA A 84 -12.16 -11.72 -0.80
N LEU A 85 -11.84 -10.79 0.14
CA LEU A 85 -10.74 -9.84 -0.02
C LEU A 85 -9.39 -10.55 -0.02
N VAL A 86 -9.16 -11.52 0.87
CA VAL A 86 -7.92 -12.31 0.89
C VAL A 86 -7.72 -13.05 -0.44
N GLN A 87 -8.78 -13.65 -0.98
CA GLN A 87 -8.73 -14.32 -2.29
C GLN A 87 -8.51 -13.31 -3.45
N ALA A 88 -9.10 -12.12 -3.39
CA ALA A 88 -8.85 -11.11 -4.40
C ALA A 88 -7.42 -10.59 -4.34
N ARG A 89 -6.91 -10.32 -3.13
CA ARG A 89 -5.53 -9.85 -2.91
C ARG A 89 -4.49 -10.86 -3.42
N SER A 90 -4.69 -12.16 -3.20
CA SER A 90 -3.75 -13.21 -3.65
C SER A 90 -3.61 -13.31 -5.17
N LYS A 91 -4.53 -12.70 -5.92
CA LYS A 91 -4.47 -12.63 -7.38
C LYS A 91 -3.60 -11.49 -7.91
N ILE A 92 -3.19 -10.57 -7.07
CA ILE A 92 -2.36 -9.41 -7.45
C ILE A 92 -0.89 -9.78 -7.28
N LYS A 93 -0.08 -9.56 -8.32
CA LYS A 93 1.37 -9.72 -8.23
C LYS A 93 1.99 -8.57 -7.45
N LEU A 94 3.07 -8.82 -6.73
CA LEU A 94 3.85 -7.81 -6.03
C LEU A 94 4.28 -6.66 -6.96
N LYS A 95 4.61 -7.00 -8.21
CA LYS A 95 4.98 -6.03 -9.26
C LYS A 95 3.99 -4.87 -9.43
N ALA A 96 2.69 -5.08 -9.16
CA ALA A 96 1.69 -4.01 -9.20
C ALA A 96 1.99 -2.92 -8.15
N PHE A 97 2.34 -3.31 -6.93
CA PHE A 97 2.67 -2.39 -5.85
C PHE A 97 4.05 -1.76 -6.02
N GLU A 98 5.02 -2.49 -6.55
CA GLU A 98 6.32 -1.93 -6.95
C GLU A 98 6.15 -0.83 -7.99
N GLN A 99 5.34 -1.05 -9.02
CA GLN A 99 5.02 -0.05 -10.04
C GLN A 99 4.39 1.20 -9.42
N LEU A 100 3.38 1.03 -8.56
CA LEU A 100 2.72 2.14 -7.86
C LEU A 100 3.73 2.93 -7.04
N PHE A 101 4.58 2.26 -6.27
CA PHE A 101 5.59 2.89 -5.44
C PHE A 101 6.53 3.76 -6.28
N TYR A 102 7.21 3.17 -7.27
CA TYR A 102 8.21 3.88 -8.06
C TYR A 102 7.63 4.98 -8.96
N ARG A 103 6.39 4.85 -9.41
CA ARG A 103 5.74 5.87 -10.25
C ARG A 103 5.08 6.99 -9.45
N THR A 104 4.70 6.74 -8.20
CA THR A 104 4.04 7.75 -7.36
C THR A 104 5.04 8.61 -6.59
N ILE A 105 6.15 8.03 -6.10
CA ILE A 105 7.17 8.76 -5.32
C ILE A 105 7.71 10.01 -6.02
N PRO A 106 8.06 10.00 -7.32
CA PRO A 106 8.58 11.19 -7.98
C PRO A 106 7.63 12.39 -7.91
N SER A 107 6.32 12.15 -7.96
CA SER A 107 5.29 13.21 -7.86
C SER A 107 5.07 13.71 -6.42
N ALA A 108 5.41 12.88 -5.44
CA ALA A 108 5.30 13.21 -4.02
C ALA A 108 6.53 13.96 -3.46
N GLN A 109 7.53 14.22 -4.30
CA GLN A 109 8.78 14.84 -3.83
C GLN A 109 8.55 16.27 -3.37
N PRO A 110 8.94 16.64 -2.15
CA PRO A 110 8.82 18.00 -1.68
C PRO A 110 9.73 18.92 -2.49
N ASN A 111 9.21 20.03 -2.95
CA ASN A 111 9.98 21.10 -3.63
C ASN A 111 10.90 21.86 -2.66
N LYS A 112 10.81 21.58 -1.35
CA LYS A 112 11.61 22.25 -0.33
C LYS A 112 12.85 21.43 -0.02
N LEU A 113 14.00 22.01 -0.32
CA LEU A 113 15.31 21.46 0.05
C LEU A 113 15.81 22.19 1.30
N TYR A 114 16.46 21.48 2.21
CA TYR A 114 17.19 22.09 3.30
C TYR A 114 18.65 22.30 2.86
N LYS A 115 19.06 23.56 2.73
CA LYS A 115 20.41 23.94 2.24
C LYS A 115 20.82 23.23 0.93
N GLY A 116 19.88 23.03 0.01
CA GLY A 116 20.12 22.33 -1.25
C GLY A 116 20.06 20.79 -1.17
N TYR A 117 19.86 20.21 0.01
CA TYR A 117 19.78 18.77 0.22
C TYR A 117 18.35 18.31 0.45
N ARG A 118 18.06 17.11 -0.04
CA ARG A 118 16.81 16.41 0.27
C ARG A 118 17.00 15.64 1.58
N ILE A 119 16.14 15.91 2.57
CA ILE A 119 16.17 15.22 3.86
C ILE A 119 15.20 14.06 3.80
N PHE A 120 15.66 12.87 4.11
CA PHE A 120 14.85 11.68 4.32
C PHE A 120 14.88 11.32 5.79
N ALA A 121 13.69 11.10 6.38
CA ALA A 121 13.59 10.45 7.67
C ALA A 121 13.51 8.95 7.42
N HIS A 122 14.36 8.19 8.09
CA HIS A 122 14.38 6.74 8.07
C HIS A 122 14.01 6.24 9.47
N ASP A 123 13.01 5.38 9.55
CA ASP A 123 12.58 4.74 10.80
C ASP A 123 12.54 3.23 10.60
N GLY A 124 12.93 2.50 11.63
CA GLY A 124 12.86 1.05 11.67
C GLY A 124 11.55 0.61 12.31
N SER A 125 10.85 -0.32 11.68
CA SER A 125 9.62 -0.91 12.21
C SER A 125 9.79 -2.40 12.50
N ASP A 126 9.30 -2.84 13.65
CA ASP A 126 9.26 -4.25 14.02
C ASP A 126 7.93 -4.87 13.61
N LEU A 127 7.98 -5.86 12.73
CA LEU A 127 6.84 -6.73 12.45
C LEU A 127 6.81 -7.89 13.45
N ASN A 128 5.74 -8.00 14.21
CA ASN A 128 5.51 -9.18 15.05
C ASN A 128 5.16 -10.36 14.15
N ILE A 129 5.96 -11.41 14.23
CA ILE A 129 5.77 -12.66 13.49
C ILE A 129 5.67 -13.82 14.47
N PRO A 130 5.05 -14.94 14.09
CA PRO A 130 5.09 -16.14 14.90
C PRO A 130 6.54 -16.57 15.17
N TYR A 131 6.85 -16.89 16.42
CA TYR A 131 8.17 -17.38 16.78
C TYR A 131 8.47 -18.68 16.04
N ASN A 132 9.64 -18.73 15.38
CA ASN A 132 10.16 -19.92 14.74
C ASN A 132 11.63 -20.11 15.15
N GLU A 133 11.89 -21.14 15.94
CA GLU A 133 13.24 -21.45 16.48
C GLU A 133 14.28 -21.78 15.39
N LYS A 134 13.79 -22.13 14.19
CA LYS A 134 14.67 -22.53 13.07
C LYS A 134 15.10 -21.36 12.18
N GLU A 135 14.58 -20.17 12.41
CA GLU A 135 14.90 -18.97 11.62
C GLU A 135 15.92 -18.08 12.36
N SER A 136 17.13 -17.99 11.79
CA SER A 136 18.20 -17.16 12.35
C SER A 136 18.03 -15.67 12.15
N ASP A 137 17.21 -15.26 11.17
CA ASP A 137 17.07 -13.87 10.75
C ASP A 137 15.99 -13.11 11.53
N THR A 138 15.28 -13.79 12.42
CA THR A 138 14.26 -13.19 13.26
C THR A 138 14.80 -12.91 14.65
N HIS A 139 14.65 -11.66 15.11
CA HIS A 139 14.90 -11.33 16.50
C HIS A 139 13.78 -11.90 17.37
N TYR A 140 14.13 -12.57 18.45
CA TYR A 140 13.15 -12.99 19.43
C TYR A 140 13.39 -12.30 20.78
N ARG A 141 12.32 -12.04 21.49
CA ARG A 141 12.37 -11.61 22.89
C ARG A 141 11.38 -12.42 23.71
N VAL A 142 11.70 -12.60 24.97
CA VAL A 142 10.76 -13.19 25.92
C VAL A 142 9.79 -12.08 26.33
N GLY A 143 8.54 -12.19 25.90
CA GLY A 143 7.47 -11.28 26.29
C GLY A 143 7.05 -11.47 27.76
N LYS A 144 6.16 -10.59 28.23
CA LYS A 144 5.48 -10.77 29.53
C LYS A 144 4.86 -12.18 29.56
N PHE A 145 5.05 -12.90 30.67
CA PHE A 145 4.58 -14.29 30.89
C PHE A 145 5.36 -15.40 30.18
N GLY A 146 6.63 -15.17 29.81
CA GLY A 146 7.50 -16.21 29.26
C GLY A 146 7.16 -16.67 27.84
N LYS A 147 6.24 -15.99 27.13
CA LYS A 147 5.95 -16.29 25.73
C LYS A 147 7.06 -15.75 24.81
N HIS A 148 7.56 -16.60 23.92
CA HIS A 148 8.47 -16.16 22.87
C HIS A 148 7.70 -15.36 21.81
N VAL A 149 8.21 -14.16 21.50
CA VAL A 149 7.66 -13.30 20.45
C VAL A 149 8.76 -13.10 19.42
N GLY A 150 8.48 -13.49 18.18
CA GLY A 150 9.37 -13.25 17.05
C GLY A 150 9.09 -11.85 16.49
N SER A 151 10.14 -11.14 16.06
CA SER A 151 10.01 -9.89 15.31
C SER A 151 10.98 -9.88 14.14
N LEU A 152 10.52 -9.35 13.02
CA LEU A 152 11.36 -9.00 11.87
C LEU A 152 11.55 -7.48 11.89
N HIS A 153 12.80 -7.04 11.99
CA HIS A 153 13.13 -5.64 11.93
C HIS A 153 13.23 -5.19 10.48
N LEU A 154 12.38 -4.26 10.07
CA LEU A 154 12.39 -3.66 8.75
C LEU A 154 13.08 -2.32 8.82
N ASN A 155 14.20 -2.20 8.13
CA ASN A 155 14.84 -0.92 7.82
C ASN A 155 14.36 -0.49 6.43
N ALA A 156 13.59 0.59 6.37
CA ALA A 156 13.05 1.14 5.12
C ALA A 156 13.95 2.26 4.58
#